data_34347aa80eb6a00291727e0225d18575
#
_entry.id   34347aa80eb6a00291727e0225d18575
#
_cell.length_a   1.000
_cell.length_b   1.000
_cell.length_c   1.000
_cell.angle_alpha   90.00
_cell.angle_beta   90.00
_cell.angle_gamma   90.00
#
_symmetry.space_group_name_H-M   'P 1'
#
loop_
_entity.id
_entity.type
_entity.pdbx_description
1 polymer ?
#
loop_
_entity_poly.entity_id
_entity_poly.type
_entity_poly.pdbx_seq_one_letter_code
_entity_poly.pdbx_strand_id
1 'polypeptide(L)' 'MFKRRKETEKYTVESFHEKTVTLTTKNGSVEVQKYKLPLELEVGDELYLNEFGIYEKM' A
#
# COMPACT_ATOMS: atom_id res chain seq x y z
N MET A 1 7.39 -12.51 -26.11
CA MET A 1 7.26 -12.12 -25.49
C MET A 1 7.50 -11.95 -24.74
N PHE A 2 7.51 -11.72 -24.37
CA PHE A 2 7.81 -11.42 -23.44
C PHE A 2 7.09 -11.39 -22.51
N LYS A 3 7.29 -11.71 -21.76
CA LYS A 3 6.60 -11.62 -20.75
C LYS A 3 6.91 -10.61 -19.93
N ARG A 4 6.20 -9.96 -19.41
CA ARG A 4 6.54 -8.97 -18.69
C ARG A 4 6.38 -9.28 -17.33
N ARG A 5 7.14 -8.81 -16.53
CA ARG A 5 6.98 -9.08 -15.24
C ARG A 5 5.97 -8.26 -14.67
N LYS A 6 5.30 -8.71 -13.75
CA LYS A 6 4.34 -7.97 -13.13
C LYS A 6 4.95 -6.93 -12.32
N GLU A 7 4.52 -5.75 -12.42
CA GLU A 7 5.04 -4.71 -11.63
C GLU A 7 4.36 -4.64 -10.32
N THR A 8 5.09 -4.50 -9.24
CA THR A 8 4.52 -4.35 -7.91
C THR A 8 4.16 -2.90 -7.71
N GLU A 9 2.91 -2.63 -7.48
CA GLU A 9 2.48 -1.28 -7.28
C GLU A 9 2.92 -0.78 -5.93
N LYS A 10 3.46 0.42 -5.89
CA LYS A 10 3.98 0.98 -4.67
C LYS A 10 2.95 1.91 -4.05
N TYR A 11 2.76 1.79 -2.76
CA TYR A 11 1.82 2.62 -2.02
C TYR A 11 2.58 3.41 -0.98
N THR A 12 2.25 4.67 -0.81
CA THR A 12 2.89 5.52 0.18
C THR A 12 1.84 5.94 1.19
N VAL A 13 2.16 5.82 2.46
CA VAL A 13 1.22 6.20 3.51
C VAL A 13 1.07 7.71 3.51
N GLU A 14 -0.14 8.19 3.28
CA GLU A 14 -0.40 9.60 3.22
C GLU A 14 -0.96 10.14 4.52
N SER A 15 -1.96 9.49 5.07
CA SER A 15 -2.55 9.95 6.31
C SER A 15 -3.28 8.82 6.99
N PHE A 16 -3.49 8.98 8.28
CA PHE A 16 -4.21 8.01 9.08
C PHE A 16 -5.56 8.56 9.48
N HIS A 17 -6.55 7.69 9.47
CA HIS A 17 -7.87 8.03 9.95
C HIS A 17 -8.24 7.05 11.03
N GLU A 18 -9.44 7.15 11.53
CA GLU A 18 -9.83 6.34 12.67
C GLU A 18 -9.72 4.85 12.39
N LYS A 19 -10.25 4.40 11.29
CA LYS A 19 -10.24 2.99 10.96
C LYS A 19 -9.56 2.68 9.65
N THR A 20 -9.11 3.68 8.94
CA THR A 20 -8.52 3.50 7.62
C THR A 20 -7.26 4.31 7.52
N VAL A 21 -6.51 4.03 6.46
CA VAL A 21 -5.31 4.77 6.14
C VAL A 21 -5.39 5.12 4.67
N THR A 22 -5.07 6.35 4.33
CA THR A 22 -5.06 6.78 2.95
C THR A 22 -3.66 6.53 2.40
N LEU A 23 -3.60 5.79 1.29
CA LEU A 23 -2.36 5.49 0.62
C LEU A 23 -2.35 6.16 -0.73
N THR A 24 -1.20 6.65 -1.14
CA THR A 24 -1.04 7.31 -2.43
C THR A 24 -0.36 6.36 -3.39
N THR A 25 -0.89 6.27 -4.60
CA THR A 25 -0.28 5.47 -5.64
C THR A 25 -0.08 6.36 -6.85
N LYS A 26 0.55 5.82 -7.88
CA LYS A 26 0.74 6.61 -9.08
C LYS A 26 -0.58 6.87 -9.78
N ASN A 27 -1.62 6.14 -9.44
CA ASN A 27 -2.93 6.35 -10.05
C ASN A 27 -3.85 7.18 -9.18
N GLY A 28 -3.38 7.67 -8.06
CA GLY A 28 -4.21 8.43 -7.16
C GLY A 28 -4.11 7.88 -5.76
N SER A 29 -5.09 8.13 -4.94
CA SER A 29 -5.05 7.65 -3.57
C SER A 29 -6.15 6.64 -3.34
N VAL A 30 -5.92 5.75 -2.39
CA VAL A 30 -6.89 4.74 -2.01
C VAL A 30 -6.97 4.71 -0.51
N GLU A 31 -8.09 4.25 0.00
CA GLU A 31 -8.30 4.14 1.42
C GLU A 31 -8.36 2.67 1.79
N VAL A 32 -7.55 2.24 2.75
CA VAL A 32 -7.43 0.84 3.10
C VAL A 32 -7.69 0.71 4.59
N GLN A 33 -8.36 -0.35 4.99
CA GLN A 33 -8.66 -0.55 6.39
C GLN A 33 -7.40 -0.89 7.16
N LYS A 34 -7.27 -0.34 8.35
CA LYS A 34 -6.06 -0.50 9.13
C LYS A 34 -5.71 -1.96 9.40
N TYR A 35 -6.71 -2.79 9.59
CA TYR A 35 -6.39 -4.17 9.94
C TYR A 35 -5.74 -4.95 8.79
N LYS A 36 -5.77 -4.39 7.59
CA LYS A 36 -5.11 -5.03 6.47
C LYS A 36 -3.68 -4.57 6.29
N LEU A 37 -3.21 -3.72 7.17
CA LEU A 37 -1.89 -3.13 7.02
C LEU A 37 -0.97 -3.62 8.12
N PRO A 38 0.34 -3.54 7.91
CA PRO A 38 1.28 -3.91 8.97
C PRO A 38 1.15 -2.95 10.13
N LEU A 39 1.63 -3.39 11.27
CA LEU A 39 1.67 -2.53 12.43
C LEU A 39 2.81 -1.53 12.27
N GLU A 40 2.76 -0.49 13.08
CA GLU A 40 3.87 0.47 13.15
C GLU A 40 4.14 1.18 11.84
N LEU A 41 3.07 1.60 11.18
CA LEU A 41 3.22 2.40 10.00
C LEU A 41 3.29 3.87 10.36
N GLU A 42 4.00 4.63 9.54
CA GLU A 42 4.09 6.07 9.71
C GLU A 42 3.85 6.74 8.37
N VAL A 43 3.44 7.99 8.43
CA VAL A 43 3.25 8.75 7.20
C VAL A 43 4.58 8.79 6.45
N GLY A 44 4.52 8.50 5.17
CA GLY A 44 5.72 8.46 4.35
C GLY A 44 6.27 7.07 4.14
N ASP A 45 5.80 6.09 4.91
CA ASP A 45 6.26 4.73 4.71
C ASP A 45 5.77 4.22 3.38
N GLU A 46 6.55 3.30 2.79
CA GLU A 46 6.18 2.73 1.52
C GLU A 46 5.80 1.27 1.71
N LEU A 47 4.77 0.88 0.99
CA LEU A 47 4.24 -0.47 1.08
C LEU A 47 4.10 -1.05 -0.31
N TYR A 48 3.96 -2.35 -0.37
CA TYR A 48 3.60 -3.00 -1.63
C TYR A 48 2.53 -4.05 -1.33
N LEU A 49 1.75 -4.35 -2.35
CA LEU A 49 0.69 -5.34 -2.22
C LEU A 49 1.21 -6.66 -2.75
N ASN A 50 1.27 -7.67 -1.89
CA ASN A 50 1.83 -8.94 -2.32
C ASN A 50 0.77 -9.75 -3.06
N GLU A 51 1.17 -10.92 -3.52
CA GLU A 51 0.26 -11.70 -4.36
C GLU A 51 -0.90 -12.28 -3.59
N PHE A 52 -0.86 -12.21 -2.26
CA PHE A 52 -1.96 -12.69 -1.46
C PHE A 52 -2.93 -11.55 -1.11
N GLY A 53 -2.68 -10.36 -1.60
CA GLY A 53 -3.56 -9.25 -1.29
C GLY A 53 -3.28 -8.59 0.04
N ILE A 54 -2.09 -8.79 0.58
CA ILE A 54 -1.73 -8.23 1.86
C ILE A 54 -0.66 -7.17 1.65
N TYR A 55 -0.80 -6.05 2.34
CA TYR A 55 0.17 -4.97 2.23
C TYR A 55 1.33 -5.22 3.16
N GLU A 56 2.54 -5.00 2.66
CA GLU A 56 3.75 -5.20 3.45
C GLU A 56 4.66 -3.99 3.30
N LYS A 57 5.42 -3.70 4.35
CA LYS A 57 6.36 -2.59 4.30
C LYS A 57 7.54 -2.95 3.42
N MET A 58 8.00 -1.99 2.68
CA MET A 58 9.17 -2.19 1.84
C MET A 58 10.44 -2.01 2.63
#